data_49d55872f6de9a44363a139b741fd70d
#
_entry.id   49d55872f6de9a44363a139b741fd70d
#
_cell.length_a   1.000
_cell.length_b   1.000
_cell.length_c   1.000
_cell.angle_alpha   90.00
_cell.angle_beta   90.00
_cell.angle_gamma   90.00
#
_symmetry.space_group_name_H-M   'P 1'
#
loop_
_entity.id
_entity.type
_entity.pdbx_description
1 polymer ?
#
loop_
_entity_poly.entity_id
_entity_poly.type
_entity_poly.pdbx_seq_one_letter_code
_entity_poly.pdbx_strand_id
1 'polypeptide(L)'
;MSSLTKLLAAAAVTASLGLSSVAAQQLPDLDGRAIVAVTENAYVPLNFADPATGEGIGFEYDLFNEIARRLNATVTWELSSWDVMIQAVRDGQFDVGMDGITINDERKAQIEFSDSYLTSQQLMLVRADEDRFDGAESFAANADLLVGAQAGTTNFYVAVYNVLDGDEANPRIKLFDTFGASVQALQANDVDTVLMDQTSANGYIGANPGAFKVVGTPLGTEDFGFILTPGSDLAAPINAALAQIKADGTMDALQQKWFYEFNSAQ
;
A
#
# COMPACT_ATOMS: atom_id res chain seq x y z
N MET A 1 58.63 -31.54 60.06
CA MET A 1 58.47 -30.24 59.39
C MET A 1 57.60 -30.50 58.20
N SER A 2 56.35 -30.13 58.31
CA SER A 2 55.29 -30.50 57.40
C SER A 2 55.04 -29.44 56.32
N SER A 3 55.08 -29.82 55.07
CA SER A 3 54.68 -28.97 53.94
C SER A 3 53.21 -29.26 53.53
N LEU A 4 52.34 -28.29 53.73
CA LEU A 4 50.98 -28.28 53.28
C LEU A 4 50.94 -27.92 51.79
N THR A 5 50.45 -28.84 50.98
CA THR A 5 50.15 -28.57 49.57
C THR A 5 48.68 -28.18 49.48
N LYS A 6 48.42 -26.95 49.05
CA LYS A 6 47.06 -26.45 48.77
C LYS A 6 46.68 -26.80 47.33
N LEU A 7 45.64 -27.66 47.18
CA LEU A 7 44.93 -27.85 45.89
C LEU A 7 43.95 -26.70 45.67
N LEU A 8 44.16 -25.94 44.59
CA LEU A 8 43.13 -25.03 44.01
C LEU A 8 42.27 -25.82 43.02
N ALA A 9 41.00 -26.00 43.37
CA ALA A 9 40.01 -26.51 42.44
C ALA A 9 39.45 -25.32 41.64
N ALA A 10 39.71 -25.29 40.34
CA ALA A 10 39.10 -24.31 39.41
C ALA A 10 37.76 -24.88 38.93
N ALA A 11 36.67 -24.26 39.35
CA ALA A 11 35.32 -24.56 38.83
C ALA A 11 35.14 -23.81 37.51
N ALA A 12 35.13 -24.56 36.41
CA ALA A 12 34.73 -24.05 35.10
C ALA A 12 33.20 -23.93 35.01
N VAL A 13 32.69 -22.71 35.07
CA VAL A 13 31.27 -22.42 34.78
C VAL A 13 31.11 -22.36 33.27
N THR A 14 30.59 -23.41 32.66
CA THR A 14 30.14 -23.42 31.27
C THR A 14 28.80 -22.70 31.20
N ALA A 15 28.79 -21.44 30.77
CA ALA A 15 27.57 -20.72 30.39
C ALA A 15 27.10 -21.27 29.03
N SER A 16 26.09 -22.13 29.05
CA SER A 16 25.36 -22.53 27.87
C SER A 16 24.47 -21.35 27.42
N LEU A 17 24.90 -20.64 26.41
CA LEU A 17 24.04 -19.71 25.66
C LEU A 17 22.98 -20.54 24.95
N GLY A 18 21.80 -20.61 25.55
CA GLY A 18 20.61 -21.17 24.93
C GLY A 18 20.19 -20.25 23.76
N LEU A 19 20.57 -20.60 22.55
CA LEU A 19 19.95 -20.07 21.35
C LEU A 19 18.51 -20.60 21.33
N SER A 20 17.57 -19.82 21.87
CA SER A 20 16.15 -20.04 21.62
C SER A 20 15.92 -19.83 20.14
N SER A 21 15.91 -20.90 19.36
CA SER A 21 15.33 -20.84 18.02
C SER A 21 13.86 -20.49 18.22
N VAL A 22 13.45 -19.29 17.82
CA VAL A 22 12.04 -18.98 17.59
C VAL A 22 11.61 -19.96 16.50
N ALA A 23 10.90 -21.01 16.89
CA ALA A 23 10.29 -21.93 15.94
C ALA A 23 9.40 -21.07 15.03
N ALA A 24 9.70 -21.05 13.74
CA ALA A 24 8.85 -20.37 12.77
C ALA A 24 7.43 -21.00 12.95
N GLN A 25 6.47 -20.16 13.30
CA GLN A 25 5.10 -20.60 13.49
C GLN A 25 4.63 -21.22 12.16
N GLN A 26 4.21 -22.48 12.19
CA GLN A 26 3.73 -23.17 11.00
C GLN A 26 2.46 -22.45 10.52
N LEU A 27 2.47 -22.01 9.26
CA LEU A 27 1.30 -21.36 8.65
C LEU A 27 0.16 -22.35 8.48
N PRO A 28 -1.09 -21.88 8.52
CA PRO A 28 -2.23 -22.69 8.10
C PRO A 28 -2.06 -23.15 6.64
N ASP A 29 -2.42 -24.40 6.38
CA ASP A 29 -2.49 -24.95 5.01
C ASP A 29 -3.95 -24.84 4.55
N LEU A 30 -4.18 -24.10 3.44
CA LEU A 30 -5.51 -23.91 2.85
C LEU A 30 -5.86 -25.00 1.83
N ASP A 31 -5.03 -26.04 1.73
CA ASP A 31 -5.32 -27.28 0.99
C ASP A 31 -5.69 -27.04 -0.50
N GLY A 32 -5.00 -26.11 -1.14
CA GLY A 32 -5.23 -25.75 -2.55
C GLY A 32 -6.45 -24.86 -2.79
N ARG A 33 -7.04 -24.24 -1.76
CA ARG A 33 -8.18 -23.33 -1.89
C ARG A 33 -7.93 -22.27 -2.95
N ALA A 34 -8.91 -22.08 -3.85
CA ALA A 34 -8.93 -20.95 -4.76
C ALA A 34 -9.45 -19.70 -4.03
N ILE A 35 -8.70 -18.60 -4.10
CA ILE A 35 -9.06 -17.29 -3.56
C ILE A 35 -9.35 -16.37 -4.73
N VAL A 36 -10.52 -15.74 -4.75
CA VAL A 36 -10.89 -14.73 -5.74
C VAL A 36 -10.49 -13.36 -5.21
N ALA A 37 -9.45 -12.78 -5.80
CA ALA A 37 -8.93 -11.46 -5.45
C ALA A 37 -9.35 -10.41 -6.48
N VAL A 38 -9.71 -9.21 -6.03
CA VAL A 38 -10.17 -8.11 -6.89
C VAL A 38 -9.34 -6.84 -6.69
N THR A 39 -9.08 -6.12 -7.80
CA THR A 39 -8.41 -4.82 -7.83
C THR A 39 -8.96 -3.95 -8.97
N GLU A 40 -8.73 -2.63 -8.96
CA GLU A 40 -9.03 -1.75 -10.10
C GLU A 40 -7.95 -1.85 -11.19
N ASN A 41 -6.73 -2.23 -10.82
CA ASN A 41 -5.60 -2.35 -11.74
C ASN A 41 -5.19 -1.01 -12.39
N ALA A 42 -5.25 0.08 -11.60
CA ALA A 42 -5.03 1.45 -12.07
C ALA A 42 -4.12 2.31 -11.16
N TYR A 43 -3.43 1.69 -10.19
CA TYR A 43 -2.67 2.39 -9.15
C TYR A 43 -1.19 2.00 -9.11
N VAL A 44 -0.38 2.63 -9.96
CA VAL A 44 1.09 2.38 -10.08
C VAL A 44 1.81 2.82 -8.80
N PRO A 45 2.75 2.05 -8.27
CA PRO A 45 3.24 0.72 -8.66
C PRO A 45 2.60 -0.42 -7.85
N LEU A 46 1.48 -0.16 -7.16
CA LEU A 46 0.80 -1.14 -6.31
C LEU A 46 0.09 -2.20 -7.14
N ASN A 47 -0.77 -1.78 -8.06
CA ASN A 47 -1.50 -2.62 -8.98
C ASN A 47 -1.81 -1.87 -10.28
N PHE A 48 -1.42 -2.41 -11.42
CA PHE A 48 -1.65 -1.78 -12.72
C PHE A 48 -1.48 -2.78 -13.87
N ALA A 49 -2.02 -2.41 -15.04
CA ALA A 49 -1.82 -3.22 -16.24
C ALA A 49 -0.42 -3.01 -16.81
N ASP A 50 0.30 -4.09 -17.09
CA ASP A 50 1.56 -4.04 -17.84
C ASP A 50 1.29 -3.45 -19.24
N PRO A 51 1.94 -2.34 -19.60
CA PRO A 51 1.69 -1.70 -20.89
C PRO A 51 2.00 -2.57 -22.10
N ALA A 52 2.87 -3.59 -21.96
CA ALA A 52 3.27 -4.46 -23.04
C ALA A 52 2.34 -5.66 -23.24
N THR A 53 1.80 -6.21 -22.14
CA THR A 53 1.01 -7.44 -22.16
C THR A 53 -0.45 -7.26 -21.79
N GLY A 54 -0.78 -6.18 -21.08
CA GLY A 54 -2.10 -5.94 -20.49
C GLY A 54 -2.38 -6.77 -19.23
N GLU A 55 -1.43 -7.60 -18.79
CA GLU A 55 -1.57 -8.38 -17.56
C GLU A 55 -1.47 -7.49 -16.31
N GLY A 56 -2.16 -7.87 -15.24
CA GLY A 56 -2.05 -7.18 -13.95
C GLY A 56 -0.72 -7.47 -13.29
N ILE A 57 0.02 -6.41 -12.94
CA ILE A 57 1.30 -6.46 -12.23
C ILE A 57 1.33 -5.43 -11.11
N GLY A 58 2.29 -5.54 -10.21
CA GLY A 58 2.50 -4.57 -9.15
C GLY A 58 2.86 -5.22 -7.82
N PHE A 59 3.18 -4.36 -6.86
CA PHE A 59 3.56 -4.78 -5.51
C PHE A 59 2.50 -5.66 -4.84
N GLU A 60 1.23 -5.28 -4.95
CA GLU A 60 0.11 -6.01 -4.32
C GLU A 60 -0.12 -7.37 -4.98
N TYR A 61 0.02 -7.47 -6.30
CA TYR A 61 -0.04 -8.75 -7.01
C TYR A 61 1.03 -9.71 -6.51
N ASP A 62 2.28 -9.27 -6.45
CA ASP A 62 3.39 -10.11 -5.99
C ASP A 62 3.25 -10.48 -4.51
N LEU A 63 2.86 -9.51 -3.66
CA LEU A 63 2.67 -9.75 -2.24
C LEU A 63 1.55 -10.76 -1.98
N PHE A 64 0.40 -10.60 -2.63
CA PHE A 64 -0.72 -11.50 -2.41
C PHE A 64 -0.50 -12.89 -3.01
N ASN A 65 0.17 -12.98 -4.16
CA ASN A 65 0.60 -14.27 -4.72
C ASN A 65 1.59 -15.00 -3.78
N GLU A 66 2.51 -14.28 -3.14
CA GLU A 66 3.42 -14.86 -2.15
C GLU A 66 2.68 -15.32 -0.88
N ILE A 67 1.68 -14.55 -0.40
CA ILE A 67 0.79 -14.96 0.70
C ILE A 67 0.09 -16.28 0.34
N ALA A 68 -0.56 -16.33 -0.82
CA ALA A 68 -1.29 -17.52 -1.28
C ALA A 68 -0.38 -18.74 -1.42
N ARG A 69 0.82 -18.56 -2.00
CA ARG A 69 1.83 -19.61 -2.12
C ARG A 69 2.23 -20.19 -0.75
N ARG A 70 2.45 -19.33 0.26
CA ARG A 70 2.80 -19.77 1.63
C ARG A 70 1.66 -20.48 2.32
N LEU A 71 0.43 -20.14 1.99
CA LEU A 71 -0.78 -20.76 2.56
C LEU A 71 -1.24 -22.00 1.77
N ASN A 72 -0.49 -22.44 0.75
CA ASN A 72 -0.92 -23.50 -0.17
C ASN A 72 -2.30 -23.21 -0.77
N ALA A 73 -2.48 -21.99 -1.31
CA ALA A 73 -3.69 -21.52 -2.00
C ALA A 73 -3.35 -21.06 -3.44
N THR A 74 -4.36 -20.91 -4.27
CA THR A 74 -4.27 -20.34 -5.61
C THR A 74 -5.06 -19.04 -5.68
N VAL A 75 -4.68 -18.11 -6.57
CA VAL A 75 -5.38 -16.84 -6.74
C VAL A 75 -6.00 -16.76 -8.13
N THR A 76 -7.26 -16.39 -8.18
CA THR A 76 -7.93 -15.93 -9.39
C THR A 76 -8.11 -14.42 -9.29
N TRP A 77 -7.59 -13.68 -10.26
CA TRP A 77 -7.65 -12.24 -10.29
C TRP A 77 -8.86 -11.74 -11.07
N GLU A 78 -9.62 -10.85 -10.46
CA GLU A 78 -10.78 -10.20 -11.07
C GLU A 78 -10.58 -8.68 -11.05
N LEU A 79 -11.22 -7.98 -11.98
CA LEU A 79 -11.17 -6.52 -12.05
C LEU A 79 -12.54 -5.93 -11.68
N SER A 80 -12.51 -4.85 -10.92
CA SER A 80 -13.71 -4.08 -10.56
C SER A 80 -13.34 -2.60 -10.52
N SER A 81 -14.30 -1.73 -10.80
CA SER A 81 -14.09 -0.31 -10.53
C SER A 81 -14.10 -0.03 -9.02
N TRP A 82 -13.38 1.01 -8.64
CA TRP A 82 -13.23 1.43 -7.24
C TRP A 82 -14.57 1.64 -6.53
N ASP A 83 -15.51 2.32 -7.18
CA ASP A 83 -16.81 2.74 -6.62
C ASP A 83 -17.67 1.58 -6.09
N VAL A 84 -17.50 0.36 -6.63
CA VAL A 84 -18.26 -0.82 -6.21
C VAL A 84 -17.42 -1.87 -5.48
N MET A 85 -16.08 -1.78 -5.50
CA MET A 85 -15.17 -2.81 -5.00
C MET A 85 -15.39 -3.15 -3.52
N ILE A 86 -15.39 -2.14 -2.65
CA ILE A 86 -15.54 -2.34 -1.19
C ILE A 86 -16.88 -3.02 -0.89
N GLN A 87 -17.96 -2.58 -1.55
CA GLN A 87 -19.26 -3.20 -1.37
C GLN A 87 -19.30 -4.64 -1.90
N ALA A 88 -18.70 -4.91 -3.05
CA ALA A 88 -18.67 -6.24 -3.64
C ALA A 88 -17.91 -7.25 -2.77
N VAL A 89 -16.78 -6.85 -2.16
CA VAL A 89 -16.06 -7.67 -1.18
C VAL A 89 -16.87 -7.87 0.10
N ARG A 90 -17.50 -6.80 0.62
CA ARG A 90 -18.37 -6.90 1.80
C ARG A 90 -19.50 -7.91 1.59
N ASP A 91 -20.10 -7.91 0.40
CA ASP A 91 -21.22 -8.75 0.04
C ASP A 91 -20.78 -10.19 -0.38
N GLY A 92 -19.47 -10.50 -0.31
CA GLY A 92 -18.92 -11.83 -0.57
C GLY A 92 -18.86 -12.22 -2.05
N GLN A 93 -18.85 -11.24 -2.96
CA GLN A 93 -18.67 -11.50 -4.40
C GLN A 93 -17.20 -11.83 -4.71
N PHE A 94 -16.27 -11.31 -3.91
CA PHE A 94 -14.85 -11.59 -3.94
C PHE A 94 -14.37 -11.93 -2.54
N ASP A 95 -13.35 -12.77 -2.43
CA ASP A 95 -12.79 -13.17 -1.13
C ASP A 95 -11.91 -12.07 -0.53
N VAL A 96 -11.15 -11.36 -1.37
CA VAL A 96 -10.17 -10.34 -0.97
C VAL A 96 -10.15 -9.20 -1.99
N GLY A 97 -10.06 -7.97 -1.49
CA GLY A 97 -9.85 -6.78 -2.34
C GLY A 97 -8.55 -6.07 -1.99
N MET A 98 -7.91 -5.47 -2.99
CA MET A 98 -6.69 -4.67 -2.84
C MET A 98 -6.61 -3.58 -3.90
N ASP A 99 -6.24 -2.38 -3.48
CA ASP A 99 -6.10 -1.21 -4.34
C ASP A 99 -5.48 -0.02 -3.57
N GLY A 100 -4.42 -0.25 -2.80
CA GLY A 100 -3.89 0.75 -1.86
C GLY A 100 -4.97 1.19 -0.87
N ILE A 101 -5.73 0.24 -0.30
CA ILE A 101 -6.92 0.57 0.49
C ILE A 101 -6.54 1.01 1.89
N THR A 102 -6.73 2.30 2.18
CA THR A 102 -6.45 2.89 3.49
C THR A 102 -7.32 2.27 4.57
N ILE A 103 -6.69 1.81 5.63
CA ILE A 103 -7.33 1.33 6.86
C ILE A 103 -7.83 2.55 7.64
N ASN A 104 -9.14 2.78 7.68
CA ASN A 104 -9.76 3.84 8.47
C ASN A 104 -11.03 3.34 9.18
N ASP A 105 -11.54 4.14 10.12
CA ASP A 105 -12.66 3.71 10.97
C ASP A 105 -13.98 3.61 10.20
N GLU A 106 -14.18 4.45 9.19
CA GLU A 106 -15.38 4.39 8.35
C GLU A 106 -15.45 3.07 7.57
N ARG A 107 -14.33 2.66 6.96
CA ARG A 107 -14.21 1.40 6.23
C ARG A 107 -14.26 0.19 7.16
N LYS A 108 -13.58 0.24 8.32
CA LYS A 108 -13.65 -0.82 9.34
C LYS A 108 -15.07 -1.08 9.87
N ALA A 109 -15.94 -0.09 9.84
CA ALA A 109 -17.34 -0.29 10.21
C ALA A 109 -18.13 -1.16 9.22
N GLN A 110 -17.62 -1.39 8.02
CA GLN A 110 -18.32 -2.06 6.92
C GLN A 110 -17.62 -3.30 6.41
N ILE A 111 -16.29 -3.37 6.57
CA ILE A 111 -15.43 -4.39 5.96
C ILE A 111 -14.36 -4.84 6.96
N GLU A 112 -13.87 -6.08 6.84
CA GLU A 112 -12.72 -6.55 7.60
C GLU A 112 -11.43 -6.21 6.87
N PHE A 113 -10.37 -5.87 7.63
CA PHE A 113 -9.04 -5.61 7.10
C PHE A 113 -8.04 -6.66 7.55
N SER A 114 -7.06 -6.95 6.71
CA SER A 114 -5.82 -7.57 7.15
C SER A 114 -5.03 -6.60 8.05
N ASP A 115 -3.95 -7.11 8.66
CA ASP A 115 -2.89 -6.24 9.18
C ASP A 115 -2.34 -5.37 8.05
N SER A 116 -1.88 -4.16 8.41
CA SER A 116 -1.25 -3.26 7.42
C SER A 116 -0.06 -3.92 6.75
N TYR A 117 0.03 -3.85 5.42
CA TYR A 117 1.20 -4.29 4.66
C TYR A 117 2.13 -3.14 4.27
N LEU A 118 1.65 -1.90 4.26
CA LEU A 118 2.39 -0.70 3.89
C LEU A 118 1.88 0.50 4.67
N THR A 119 2.80 1.38 5.10
CA THR A 119 2.50 2.72 5.63
C THR A 119 3.02 3.75 4.65
N SER A 120 2.22 4.73 4.30
CA SER A 120 2.56 5.79 3.36
C SER A 120 2.11 7.17 3.84
N GLN A 121 2.48 8.23 3.11
CA GLN A 121 2.11 9.61 3.42
C GLN A 121 1.35 10.21 2.25
N GLN A 122 0.35 11.04 2.53
CA GLN A 122 -0.38 11.79 1.50
C GLN A 122 0.41 13.00 1.05
N LEU A 123 0.61 13.13 -0.26
CA LEU A 123 1.42 14.16 -0.90
C LEU A 123 0.65 14.86 -2.01
N MET A 124 1.11 16.07 -2.37
CA MET A 124 0.63 16.81 -3.55
C MET A 124 1.59 16.60 -4.71
N LEU A 125 1.15 15.86 -5.73
CA LEU A 125 1.86 15.70 -6.99
C LEU A 125 1.46 16.83 -7.95
N VAL A 126 2.46 17.46 -8.55
CA VAL A 126 2.28 18.54 -9.54
C VAL A 126 3.18 18.31 -10.76
N ARG A 127 2.93 19.03 -11.86
CA ARG A 127 3.88 19.06 -12.98
C ARG A 127 5.22 19.65 -12.53
N ALA A 128 6.30 19.24 -13.16
CA ALA A 128 7.65 19.66 -12.78
C ALA A 128 7.87 21.20 -12.90
N ASP A 129 7.18 21.85 -13.83
CA ASP A 129 7.22 23.29 -14.10
C ASP A 129 6.20 24.11 -13.29
N GLU A 130 5.40 23.50 -12.42
CA GLU A 130 4.44 24.19 -11.58
C GLU A 130 5.16 25.12 -10.59
N ASP A 131 4.88 26.41 -10.61
CA ASP A 131 5.49 27.42 -9.73
C ASP A 131 4.46 28.40 -9.10
N ARG A 132 3.17 28.22 -9.39
CA ARG A 132 2.09 29.08 -8.87
C ARG A 132 1.76 28.83 -7.40
N PHE A 133 2.16 27.67 -6.86
CA PHE A 133 1.99 27.29 -5.46
C PHE A 133 3.07 26.29 -5.04
N ASP A 134 3.33 26.20 -3.75
CA ASP A 134 4.38 25.36 -3.15
C ASP A 134 3.86 24.43 -2.04
N GLY A 135 2.53 24.35 -1.85
CA GLY A 135 1.87 23.48 -0.88
C GLY A 135 0.39 23.75 -0.74
N ALA A 136 -0.27 23.09 0.21
CA ALA A 136 -1.71 23.13 0.38
C ALA A 136 -2.25 24.54 0.66
N GLU A 137 -1.57 25.32 1.50
CA GLU A 137 -2.01 26.66 1.88
C GLU A 137 -2.01 27.60 0.67
N SER A 138 -0.90 27.66 -0.08
CA SER A 138 -0.80 28.50 -1.27
C SER A 138 -1.69 28.02 -2.42
N PHE A 139 -1.92 26.70 -2.54
CA PHE A 139 -2.92 26.14 -3.45
C PHE A 139 -4.34 26.58 -3.07
N ALA A 140 -4.71 26.46 -1.78
CA ALA A 140 -6.04 26.84 -1.28
C ALA A 140 -6.33 28.33 -1.54
N ALA A 141 -5.33 29.19 -1.33
CA ALA A 141 -5.43 30.64 -1.52
C ALA A 141 -5.66 31.08 -2.97
N ASN A 142 -5.35 30.25 -3.96
CA ASN A 142 -5.55 30.55 -5.37
C ASN A 142 -6.80 29.82 -5.91
N ALA A 143 -7.90 30.55 -6.08
CA ALA A 143 -9.19 29.98 -6.48
C ALA A 143 -9.23 29.42 -7.92
N ASP A 144 -8.25 29.74 -8.76
CA ASP A 144 -8.19 29.30 -10.16
C ASP A 144 -7.56 27.91 -10.31
N LEU A 145 -6.90 27.40 -9.25
CA LEU A 145 -6.22 26.10 -9.28
C LEU A 145 -7.19 24.94 -9.06
N LEU A 146 -7.00 23.86 -9.81
CA LEU A 146 -7.85 22.67 -9.81
C LEU A 146 -7.11 21.44 -9.28
N VAL A 147 -7.82 20.60 -8.54
CA VAL A 147 -7.33 19.29 -8.08
C VAL A 147 -8.07 18.17 -8.79
N GLY A 148 -7.32 17.19 -9.31
CA GLY A 148 -7.87 15.95 -9.86
C GLY A 148 -8.00 14.89 -8.74
N ALA A 149 -9.12 14.16 -8.72
CA ALA A 149 -9.37 13.11 -7.76
C ALA A 149 -10.30 12.01 -8.30
N GLN A 150 -10.26 10.83 -7.68
CA GLN A 150 -11.27 9.79 -7.87
C GLN A 150 -12.20 9.79 -6.64
N ALA A 151 -13.51 9.83 -6.87
CA ALA A 151 -14.50 9.93 -5.80
C ALA A 151 -14.39 8.77 -4.79
N GLY A 152 -14.60 9.06 -3.49
CA GLY A 152 -14.61 8.05 -2.43
C GLY A 152 -13.24 7.50 -2.04
N THR A 153 -12.15 7.99 -2.65
CA THR A 153 -10.78 7.64 -2.24
C THR A 153 -10.33 8.48 -1.06
N THR A 154 -9.32 7.99 -0.32
CA THR A 154 -8.66 8.81 0.71
C THR A 154 -8.04 10.07 0.11
N ASN A 155 -7.46 9.97 -1.10
CA ASN A 155 -6.91 11.10 -1.83
C ASN A 155 -7.94 12.20 -2.08
N PHE A 156 -9.19 11.82 -2.46
CA PHE A 156 -10.30 12.76 -2.60
C PHE A 156 -10.61 13.45 -1.26
N TYR A 157 -10.76 12.69 -0.18
CA TYR A 157 -11.08 13.28 1.13
C TYR A 157 -9.95 14.16 1.69
N VAL A 158 -8.69 13.85 1.42
CA VAL A 158 -7.55 14.72 1.76
C VAL A 158 -7.64 16.03 0.97
N ALA A 159 -8.00 15.99 -0.32
CA ALA A 159 -8.23 17.22 -1.09
C ALA A 159 -9.36 18.06 -0.49
N VAL A 160 -10.47 17.43 -0.11
CA VAL A 160 -11.63 18.11 0.48
C VAL A 160 -11.29 18.71 1.84
N TYR A 161 -10.81 17.90 2.79
CA TYR A 161 -10.75 18.30 4.20
C TYR A 161 -9.42 18.91 4.62
N ASN A 162 -8.30 18.54 3.95
CA ASN A 162 -6.98 19.05 4.32
C ASN A 162 -6.51 20.21 3.42
N VAL A 163 -7.17 20.42 2.26
CA VAL A 163 -6.76 21.43 1.29
C VAL A 163 -7.88 22.44 1.00
N LEU A 164 -9.15 22.03 0.91
CA LEU A 164 -10.26 22.85 0.37
C LEU A 164 -11.43 23.08 1.36
N ASP A 165 -11.15 23.24 2.64
CA ASP A 165 -12.09 23.66 3.69
C ASP A 165 -13.35 22.78 3.90
N GLY A 166 -13.36 21.52 3.42
CA GLY A 166 -14.37 20.52 3.77
C GLY A 166 -15.62 20.48 2.90
N ASP A 167 -15.63 21.10 1.73
CA ASP A 167 -16.75 21.03 0.76
C ASP A 167 -16.50 19.93 -0.29
N GLU A 168 -17.20 18.80 -0.18
CA GLU A 168 -17.11 17.70 -1.15
C GLU A 168 -17.65 18.06 -2.55
N ALA A 169 -18.51 19.10 -2.64
CA ALA A 169 -19.02 19.63 -3.88
C ALA A 169 -18.20 20.80 -4.44
N ASN A 170 -17.00 21.04 -3.91
CA ASN A 170 -16.15 22.14 -4.31
C ASN A 170 -15.84 22.06 -5.82
N PRO A 171 -16.19 23.10 -6.64
CA PRO A 171 -16.04 23.05 -8.08
C PRO A 171 -14.58 22.97 -8.56
N ARG A 172 -13.63 23.20 -7.65
CA ARG A 172 -12.19 23.03 -7.92
C ARG A 172 -11.75 21.58 -7.94
N ILE A 173 -12.57 20.63 -7.42
CA ILE A 173 -12.29 19.22 -7.48
C ILE A 173 -12.85 18.65 -8.79
N LYS A 174 -11.98 18.12 -9.65
CA LYS A 174 -12.35 17.45 -10.88
C LYS A 174 -12.30 15.95 -10.66
N LEU A 175 -13.45 15.30 -10.82
CA LEU A 175 -13.58 13.86 -10.60
C LEU A 175 -13.31 13.07 -11.88
N PHE A 176 -12.60 11.97 -11.71
CA PHE A 176 -12.24 11.02 -12.76
C PHE A 176 -12.69 9.61 -12.37
N ASP A 177 -12.94 8.77 -13.37
CA ASP A 177 -13.43 7.40 -13.16
C ASP A 177 -12.34 6.50 -12.54
N THR A 178 -11.04 6.75 -12.85
CA THR A 178 -9.91 6.02 -12.30
C THR A 178 -8.85 6.98 -11.75
N PHE A 179 -8.06 6.49 -10.81
CA PHE A 179 -6.93 7.27 -10.27
C PHE A 179 -5.92 7.65 -11.38
N GLY A 180 -5.57 6.70 -12.26
CA GLY A 180 -4.66 6.95 -13.37
C GLY A 180 -5.15 8.04 -14.33
N ALA A 181 -6.47 8.17 -14.53
CA ALA A 181 -7.06 9.23 -15.36
C ALA A 181 -6.83 10.62 -14.74
N SER A 182 -6.86 10.77 -13.41
CA SER A 182 -6.56 12.03 -12.74
C SER A 182 -5.09 12.46 -12.94
N VAL A 183 -4.16 11.50 -12.96
CA VAL A 183 -2.73 11.77 -13.24
C VAL A 183 -2.52 12.15 -14.72
N GLN A 184 -3.23 11.51 -15.65
CA GLN A 184 -3.19 11.93 -17.06
C GLN A 184 -3.73 13.35 -17.25
N ALA A 185 -4.79 13.73 -16.55
CA ALA A 185 -5.33 15.10 -16.56
C ALA A 185 -4.32 16.12 -15.98
N LEU A 186 -3.56 15.74 -14.93
CA LEU A 186 -2.46 16.56 -14.42
C LEU A 186 -1.39 16.76 -15.47
N GLN A 187 -0.99 15.70 -16.17
CA GLN A 187 0.01 15.77 -17.23
C GLN A 187 -0.46 16.62 -18.42
N ALA A 188 -1.76 16.53 -18.75
CA ALA A 188 -2.39 17.31 -19.83
C ALA A 188 -2.65 18.79 -19.46
N ASN A 189 -2.42 19.20 -18.22
CA ASN A 189 -2.73 20.53 -17.69
C ASN A 189 -4.24 20.83 -17.57
N ASP A 190 -5.06 19.80 -17.43
CA ASP A 190 -6.50 19.93 -17.16
C ASP A 190 -6.78 20.15 -15.66
N VAL A 191 -5.84 19.73 -14.80
CA VAL A 191 -5.79 20.00 -13.35
C VAL A 191 -4.38 20.41 -12.95
N ASP A 192 -4.23 21.00 -11.77
CA ASP A 192 -2.97 21.58 -11.30
C ASP A 192 -2.25 20.70 -10.28
N THR A 193 -2.99 19.87 -9.57
CA THR A 193 -2.46 18.88 -8.62
C THR A 193 -3.32 17.64 -8.57
N VAL A 194 -2.72 16.51 -8.15
CA VAL A 194 -3.40 15.28 -7.72
C VAL A 194 -2.83 14.90 -6.37
N LEU A 195 -3.72 14.55 -5.40
CA LEU A 195 -3.26 14.04 -4.12
C LEU A 195 -3.05 12.53 -4.23
N MET A 196 -1.98 12.02 -3.64
CA MET A 196 -1.67 10.61 -3.66
C MET A 196 -0.73 10.20 -2.53
N ASP A 197 -0.62 8.92 -2.29
CA ASP A 197 0.38 8.39 -1.39
C ASP A 197 1.80 8.53 -1.95
N GLN A 198 2.79 8.55 -1.05
CA GLN A 198 4.21 8.73 -1.40
C GLN A 198 4.73 7.64 -2.34
N THR A 199 4.27 6.39 -2.18
CA THR A 199 4.73 5.26 -3.00
C THR A 199 4.32 5.47 -4.44
N SER A 200 3.06 5.85 -4.68
CA SER A 200 2.53 6.15 -6.01
C SER A 200 3.15 7.43 -6.59
N ALA A 201 3.33 8.48 -5.78
CA ALA A 201 4.02 9.69 -6.23
C ALA A 201 5.43 9.37 -6.75
N ASN A 202 6.20 8.59 -6.01
CA ASN A 202 7.53 8.15 -6.42
C ASN A 202 7.47 7.29 -7.69
N GLY A 203 6.46 6.41 -7.81
CA GLY A 203 6.22 5.59 -8.99
C GLY A 203 6.00 6.43 -10.25
N TYR A 204 5.09 7.40 -10.19
CA TYR A 204 4.81 8.30 -11.33
C TYR A 204 6.00 9.18 -11.68
N ILE A 205 6.74 9.71 -10.69
CA ILE A 205 7.96 10.51 -10.92
C ILE A 205 9.05 9.65 -11.58
N GLY A 206 9.25 8.42 -11.11
CA GLY A 206 10.24 7.50 -11.67
C GLY A 206 9.92 7.08 -13.10
N ALA A 207 8.65 6.73 -13.36
CA ALA A 207 8.19 6.34 -14.69
C ALA A 207 8.17 7.50 -15.71
N ASN A 208 8.15 8.76 -15.24
CA ASN A 208 8.07 9.95 -16.11
C ASN A 208 9.13 10.99 -15.71
N PRO A 209 10.43 10.73 -15.93
CA PRO A 209 11.52 11.60 -15.50
C PRO A 209 11.34 13.04 -16.00
N GLY A 210 11.29 13.98 -15.08
CA GLY A 210 11.15 15.41 -15.39
C GLY A 210 9.71 15.87 -15.68
N ALA A 211 8.70 15.00 -15.61
CA ALA A 211 7.30 15.40 -15.80
C ALA A 211 6.64 15.91 -14.51
N PHE A 212 6.98 15.35 -13.37
CA PHE A 212 6.32 15.61 -12.10
C PHE A 212 7.30 15.91 -10.96
N LYS A 213 6.79 16.56 -9.92
CA LYS A 213 7.43 16.76 -8.62
C LYS A 213 6.39 16.78 -7.51
N VAL A 214 6.83 16.57 -6.27
CA VAL A 214 6.02 16.79 -5.06
C VAL A 214 6.24 18.20 -4.55
N VAL A 215 5.17 18.84 -4.05
CA VAL A 215 5.23 20.15 -3.37
C VAL A 215 4.61 20.06 -1.97
N GLY A 216 5.05 20.96 -1.09
CA GLY A 216 4.59 21.07 0.29
C GLY A 216 5.10 19.95 1.20
N THR A 217 4.52 19.91 2.39
CA THR A 217 4.75 18.87 3.41
C THR A 217 3.67 17.78 3.30
N PRO A 218 3.91 16.57 3.81
CA PRO A 218 2.89 15.53 3.89
C PRO A 218 1.61 16.02 4.58
N LEU A 219 0.46 15.65 4.02
CA LEU A 219 -0.87 16.05 4.48
C LEU A 219 -1.50 15.03 5.43
N GLY A 220 -0.86 13.91 5.64
CA GLY A 220 -1.29 12.84 6.53
C GLY A 220 -0.46 11.58 6.34
N THR A 221 -0.69 10.60 7.22
CA THR A 221 -0.11 9.26 7.15
C THR A 221 -1.25 8.26 7.07
N GLU A 222 -1.08 7.21 6.29
CA GLU A 222 -2.07 6.16 6.11
C GLU A 222 -1.41 4.78 6.09
N ASP A 223 -2.17 3.78 6.53
CA ASP A 223 -1.81 2.37 6.47
C ASP A 223 -2.69 1.67 5.44
N PHE A 224 -2.11 0.84 4.56
CA PHE A 224 -2.85 0.04 3.60
C PHE A 224 -3.02 -1.40 4.09
N GLY A 225 -4.21 -1.96 3.87
CA GLY A 225 -4.56 -3.34 4.18
C GLY A 225 -5.40 -3.97 3.07
N PHE A 226 -5.34 -5.28 2.98
CA PHE A 226 -6.30 -6.04 2.18
C PHE A 226 -7.66 -5.99 2.85
N ILE A 227 -8.73 -5.88 2.05
CA ILE A 227 -10.11 -5.95 2.55
C ILE A 227 -10.69 -7.33 2.33
N LEU A 228 -11.51 -7.78 3.29
CA LEU A 228 -12.16 -9.07 3.31
C LEU A 228 -13.63 -8.92 3.74
N THR A 229 -14.45 -9.90 3.36
CA THR A 229 -15.81 -9.99 3.91
C THR A 229 -15.77 -10.05 5.44
N PRO A 230 -16.62 -9.32 6.18
CA PRO A 230 -16.64 -9.37 7.64
C PRO A 230 -16.80 -10.79 8.18
N GLY A 231 -15.90 -11.21 9.08
CA GLY A 231 -15.87 -12.55 9.62
C GLY A 231 -15.24 -13.61 8.70
N SER A 232 -14.47 -13.18 7.71
CA SER A 232 -13.75 -14.07 6.78
C SER A 232 -12.76 -14.98 7.51
N ASP A 233 -12.76 -16.27 7.18
CA ASP A 233 -11.80 -17.25 7.69
C ASP A 233 -10.39 -17.06 7.08
N LEU A 234 -10.25 -16.18 6.10
CA LEU A 234 -8.96 -15.85 5.47
C LEU A 234 -8.15 -14.78 6.22
N ALA A 235 -8.77 -13.95 7.07
CA ALA A 235 -8.08 -12.86 7.74
C ALA A 235 -6.90 -13.33 8.60
N ALA A 236 -7.12 -14.33 9.45
CA ALA A 236 -6.07 -14.86 10.31
C ALA A 236 -4.94 -15.56 9.53
N PRO A 237 -5.18 -16.44 8.54
CA PRO A 237 -4.16 -16.99 7.66
C PRO A 237 -3.35 -15.92 6.92
N ILE A 238 -4.00 -14.92 6.32
CA ILE A 238 -3.33 -13.82 5.61
C ILE A 238 -2.41 -13.05 6.55
N ASN A 239 -2.87 -12.69 7.75
CA ASN A 239 -2.07 -11.97 8.73
C ASN A 239 -0.86 -12.78 9.20
N ALA A 240 -1.03 -14.10 9.39
CA ALA A 240 0.09 -14.98 9.74
C ALA A 240 1.15 -15.05 8.63
N ALA A 241 0.72 -15.12 7.37
CA ALA A 241 1.62 -15.08 6.21
C ALA A 241 2.31 -13.72 6.07
N LEU A 242 1.58 -12.61 6.23
CA LEU A 242 2.13 -11.25 6.24
C LEU A 242 3.21 -11.08 7.32
N ALA A 243 2.97 -11.59 8.52
CA ALA A 243 3.93 -11.53 9.62
C ALA A 243 5.24 -12.27 9.27
N GLN A 244 5.16 -13.45 8.63
CA GLN A 244 6.35 -14.16 8.16
C GLN A 244 7.07 -13.44 7.02
N ILE A 245 6.33 -12.91 6.03
CA ILE A 245 6.87 -12.14 4.89
C ILE A 245 7.66 -10.93 5.39
N LYS A 246 7.14 -10.24 6.42
CA LYS A 246 7.86 -9.14 7.07
C LYS A 246 9.08 -9.59 7.83
N ALA A 247 9.02 -10.74 8.52
CA ALA A 247 10.09 -11.21 9.39
C ALA A 247 11.29 -11.80 8.63
N ASP A 248 11.09 -12.37 7.44
CA ASP A 248 12.13 -13.07 6.69
C ASP A 248 12.78 -12.23 5.57
N GLY A 249 12.40 -10.94 5.45
CA GLY A 249 12.96 -10.00 4.46
C GLY A 249 12.29 -10.07 3.08
N THR A 250 11.29 -10.93 2.87
CA THR A 250 10.56 -10.98 1.60
C THR A 250 9.82 -9.67 1.33
N MET A 251 9.25 -9.03 2.36
CA MET A 251 8.62 -7.71 2.24
C MET A 251 9.61 -6.68 1.70
N ASP A 252 10.80 -6.63 2.27
CA ASP A 252 11.85 -5.68 1.85
C ASP A 252 12.26 -5.93 0.38
N ALA A 253 12.37 -7.19 -0.02
CA ALA A 253 12.69 -7.55 -1.40
C ALA A 253 11.58 -7.12 -2.40
N LEU A 254 10.31 -7.28 -2.04
CA LEU A 254 9.18 -6.82 -2.86
C LEU A 254 9.13 -5.30 -2.96
N GLN A 255 9.35 -4.59 -1.85
CA GLN A 255 9.45 -3.13 -1.84
C GLN A 255 10.63 -2.65 -2.68
N GLN A 256 11.81 -3.30 -2.57
CA GLN A 256 12.97 -2.98 -3.39
C GLN A 256 12.65 -3.13 -4.88
N LYS A 257 12.02 -4.24 -5.28
CA LYS A 257 11.62 -4.51 -6.66
C LYS A 257 10.70 -3.41 -7.21
N TRP A 258 9.62 -3.09 -6.49
CA TRP A 258 8.54 -2.28 -7.04
C TRP A 258 8.71 -0.77 -6.79
N PHE A 259 9.32 -0.37 -5.65
CA PHE A 259 9.40 1.05 -5.28
C PHE A 259 10.73 1.71 -5.65
N TYR A 260 11.76 0.89 -5.93
CA TYR A 260 13.09 1.41 -6.28
C TYR A 260 13.58 0.93 -7.65
N GLU A 261 13.55 -0.38 -7.92
CA GLU A 261 14.11 -0.94 -9.16
C GLU A 261 13.17 -0.75 -10.35
N PHE A 262 11.88 -0.98 -10.19
CA PHE A 262 10.89 -0.77 -11.26
C PHE A 262 10.93 0.66 -11.78
N ASN A 263 11.02 1.65 -10.90
CA ASN A 263 11.10 3.06 -11.26
C ASN A 263 12.43 3.45 -11.94
N SER A 264 13.49 2.67 -11.77
CA SER A 264 14.80 2.94 -12.40
C SER A 264 14.98 2.23 -13.76
N ALA A 265 14.07 1.34 -14.12
CA ALA A 265 14.12 0.53 -15.34
C ALA A 265 13.25 1.07 -16.49
N GLN A 266 12.44 2.09 -16.24
CA GLN A 266 11.60 2.80 -17.22
C GLN A 266 12.26 4.13 -17.62
#